data_c4ae616fef0623dc503c8993ceeccfe0
#
_entry.id   c4ae616fef0623dc503c8993ceeccfe0
#
_cell.length_a   1.000
_cell.length_b   1.000
_cell.length_c   1.000
_cell.angle_alpha   90.00
_cell.angle_beta   90.00
_cell.angle_gamma   90.00
#
_symmetry.space_group_name_H-M   'P 1'
#
loop_
_entity.id
_entity.type
_entity.pdbx_description
1 polymer ?
#
loop_
_entity_poly.entity_id
_entity_poly.type
_entity_poly.pdbx_seq_one_letter_code
_entity_poly.pdbx_strand_id
1 'polypeptide(L)'
;VIEQSDMIRRVHVFLDDFTGFTPIQYRLMTRILQLAPRVVMTLNVDVSENPYQTVSMEHLFYLPKDTIFQLERICHEHQVSREEDIHLEGNEKGRFAGHPELAAMEKNLFRKRAADRTEKPEDLMAFSLTSPNDEMGFVAMKIHEYAARKHYRYRDMAVVASDMNLYRSSADYWFDKYQIPYFFDGRRNISGNMLVEWLRSLCSVFLQKYSYASMLRYLRSGLTGISEEETDCLEDYVLALGIRGHSKWTKVWTAKMQGMTDEELDRINGIRERLILPLEALYEVSRNKESRTVDFMRRLYLYMQQLGIRGQLEAWTAFFEKNGDLSRAKEYEQIYDVMIELLERMYLILGQELLS
;
A
#
# COMPACT_ATOMS: atom_id res chain seq x y z
N VAL A 1 -7.49 20.17 -21.82
CA VAL A 1 -8.44 20.19 -20.69
C VAL A 1 -8.25 21.47 -19.85
N ILE A 2 -7.05 21.78 -19.36
CA ILE A 2 -6.79 22.95 -18.48
C ILE A 2 -7.00 24.28 -19.21
N GLU A 3 -6.57 24.41 -20.45
CA GLU A 3 -6.72 25.62 -21.29
C GLU A 3 -8.17 26.01 -21.54
N GLN A 4 -9.07 25.04 -21.47
CA GLN A 4 -10.52 25.23 -21.67
C GLN A 4 -11.29 25.35 -20.33
N SER A 5 -10.59 25.37 -19.19
CA SER A 5 -11.23 25.41 -17.89
C SER A 5 -11.56 26.86 -17.50
N ASP A 6 -12.84 27.18 -17.51
CA ASP A 6 -13.34 28.45 -16.97
C ASP A 6 -13.16 28.55 -15.44
N MET A 7 -13.06 27.44 -14.76
CA MET A 7 -12.88 27.38 -13.32
C MET A 7 -11.53 27.99 -12.92
N ILE A 8 -10.42 27.60 -13.56
CA ILE A 8 -9.07 28.10 -13.22
C ILE A 8 -8.98 29.62 -13.41
N ARG A 9 -9.68 30.17 -14.38
CA ARG A 9 -9.72 31.63 -14.64
C ARG A 9 -10.44 32.45 -13.58
N ARG A 10 -11.18 31.78 -12.66
CA ARG A 10 -12.02 32.44 -11.66
C ARG A 10 -11.61 32.16 -10.22
N VAL A 11 -10.59 31.32 -9.99
CA VAL A 11 -10.15 30.91 -8.66
C VAL A 11 -8.74 31.40 -8.35
N HIS A 12 -8.50 31.72 -7.08
CA HIS A 12 -7.15 31.87 -6.56
C HIS A 12 -6.61 30.50 -6.17
N VAL A 13 -5.37 30.20 -6.54
CA VAL A 13 -4.73 28.91 -6.28
C VAL A 13 -3.72 29.09 -5.15
N PHE A 14 -3.84 28.26 -4.12
CA PHE A 14 -2.91 28.20 -3.00
C PHE A 14 -2.25 26.83 -2.98
N LEU A 15 -0.92 26.84 -2.92
CA LEU A 15 -0.08 25.64 -2.82
C LEU A 15 0.71 25.75 -1.53
N ASP A 16 0.46 24.83 -0.61
CA ASP A 16 1.08 24.86 0.71
C ASP A 16 1.94 23.61 0.92
N ASP A 17 3.10 23.79 1.55
CA ASP A 17 4.06 22.74 1.94
C ASP A 17 4.60 21.87 0.76
N PHE A 18 4.73 22.46 -0.43
CA PHE A 18 5.40 21.80 -1.56
C PHE A 18 6.90 21.99 -1.47
N THR A 19 7.67 20.89 -1.62
CA THR A 19 9.13 20.93 -1.65
C THR A 19 9.70 20.96 -3.06
N GLY A 20 8.96 20.46 -4.05
CA GLY A 20 9.39 20.40 -5.45
C GLY A 20 8.31 19.83 -6.36
N PHE A 21 8.56 19.87 -7.67
CA PHE A 21 7.64 19.37 -8.68
C PHE A 21 8.36 18.47 -9.68
N THR A 22 7.63 17.51 -10.20
CA THR A 22 8.07 16.73 -11.35
C THR A 22 7.97 17.56 -12.65
N PRO A 23 8.68 17.20 -13.72
CA PRO A 23 8.61 17.94 -14.99
C PRO A 23 7.19 18.11 -15.53
N ILE A 24 6.32 17.11 -15.33
CA ILE A 24 4.93 17.19 -15.78
C ILE A 24 4.10 18.16 -14.90
N GLN A 25 4.41 18.21 -13.60
CA GLN A 25 3.79 19.18 -12.70
C GLN A 25 4.24 20.61 -12.99
N TYR A 26 5.50 20.85 -13.36
CA TYR A 26 5.95 22.16 -13.83
C TYR A 26 5.21 22.62 -15.10
N ARG A 27 4.93 21.70 -16.03
CA ARG A 27 4.09 22.01 -17.22
C ARG A 27 2.67 22.39 -16.83
N LEU A 28 2.11 21.71 -15.83
CA LEU A 28 0.80 22.05 -15.25
C LEU A 28 0.85 23.43 -14.58
N MET A 29 1.86 23.67 -13.74
CA MET A 29 2.07 24.96 -13.05
C MET A 29 2.21 26.11 -14.04
N THR A 30 2.93 25.93 -15.14
CA THR A 30 3.03 26.93 -16.20
C THR A 30 1.65 27.37 -16.69
N ARG A 31 0.74 26.41 -16.91
CA ARG A 31 -0.62 26.74 -17.36
C ARG A 31 -1.47 27.40 -16.27
N ILE A 32 -1.32 26.96 -15.03
CA ILE A 32 -2.03 27.56 -13.89
C ILE A 32 -1.57 29.02 -13.71
N LEU A 33 -0.27 29.29 -13.75
CA LEU A 33 0.30 30.64 -13.62
C LEU A 33 -0.15 31.59 -14.74
N GLN A 34 -0.40 31.08 -15.94
CA GLN A 34 -0.90 31.86 -17.07
C GLN A 34 -2.40 32.17 -17.00
N LEU A 35 -3.18 31.31 -16.35
CA LEU A 35 -4.66 31.36 -16.42
C LEU A 35 -5.30 31.84 -15.12
N ALA A 36 -4.74 31.51 -13.97
CA ALA A 36 -5.32 31.87 -12.67
C ALA A 36 -5.09 33.34 -12.36
N PRO A 37 -6.07 34.05 -11.79
CA PRO A 37 -5.93 35.46 -11.39
C PRO A 37 -4.83 35.65 -10.35
N ARG A 38 -4.63 34.70 -9.46
CA ARG A 38 -3.59 34.75 -8.43
C ARG A 38 -3.18 33.33 -8.05
N VAL A 39 -1.86 33.10 -7.92
CA VAL A 39 -1.26 31.88 -7.37
C VAL A 39 -0.37 32.25 -6.22
N VAL A 40 -0.56 31.63 -5.07
CA VAL A 40 0.26 31.79 -3.88
C VAL A 40 0.87 30.46 -3.52
N MET A 41 2.18 30.43 -3.29
CA MET A 41 2.89 29.21 -2.91
C MET A 41 3.72 29.47 -1.65
N THR A 42 3.65 28.54 -0.69
CA THR A 42 4.56 28.54 0.45
C THR A 42 5.70 27.56 0.20
N LEU A 43 6.91 27.96 0.56
CA LEU A 43 8.12 27.16 0.46
C LEU A 43 8.94 27.29 1.73
N ASN A 44 9.42 26.18 2.26
CA ASN A 44 10.21 26.15 3.48
C ASN A 44 11.69 26.32 3.15
N VAL A 45 12.23 27.48 3.48
CA VAL A 45 13.67 27.79 3.40
C VAL A 45 14.09 28.42 4.73
N ASP A 46 15.29 28.11 5.23
CA ASP A 46 15.77 28.70 6.46
C ASP A 46 15.94 30.24 6.32
N VAL A 47 15.55 30.96 7.34
CA VAL A 47 15.61 32.43 7.37
C VAL A 47 17.02 32.98 7.15
N SER A 48 18.06 32.22 7.49
CA SER A 48 19.45 32.61 7.28
C SER A 48 19.98 32.31 5.87
N GLU A 49 19.19 31.69 5.03
CA GLU A 49 19.52 31.27 3.67
C GLU A 49 19.01 32.31 2.65
N ASN A 50 19.79 32.61 1.64
CA ASN A 50 19.26 33.33 0.49
C ASN A 50 18.44 32.34 -0.39
N PRO A 51 17.11 32.54 -0.51
CA PRO A 51 16.25 31.63 -1.26
C PRO A 51 16.57 31.57 -2.77
N TYR A 52 17.19 32.66 -3.30
CA TYR A 52 17.51 32.81 -4.72
C TYR A 52 18.91 32.30 -5.09
N GLN A 53 19.68 31.84 -4.11
CA GLN A 53 21.01 31.29 -4.38
C GLN A 53 20.91 29.86 -4.83
N THR A 54 21.48 29.56 -6.00
CA THR A 54 21.63 28.17 -6.47
C THR A 54 22.58 27.38 -5.58
N VAL A 55 22.21 26.16 -5.25
CA VAL A 55 22.97 25.27 -4.37
C VAL A 55 23.09 23.88 -4.98
N SER A 56 24.02 23.07 -4.47
CA SER A 56 24.18 21.67 -4.93
C SER A 56 23.00 20.80 -4.48
N MET A 57 22.80 19.66 -5.16
CA MET A 57 21.73 18.69 -4.85
C MET A 57 21.84 18.10 -3.43
N GLU A 58 23.01 18.18 -2.82
CA GLU A 58 23.25 17.69 -1.46
C GLU A 58 22.85 18.70 -0.37
N HIS A 59 22.51 19.93 -0.79
CA HIS A 59 22.12 20.97 0.16
C HIS A 59 20.72 20.73 0.71
N LEU A 60 20.54 20.94 2.03
CA LEU A 60 19.27 20.68 2.73
C LEU A 60 18.06 21.36 2.07
N PHE A 61 18.24 22.58 1.59
CA PHE A 61 17.18 23.37 0.95
C PHE A 61 17.30 23.38 -0.58
N TYR A 62 17.94 22.38 -1.18
CA TYR A 62 18.05 22.30 -2.64
C TYR A 62 16.69 22.33 -3.33
N LEU A 63 15.77 21.44 -2.93
CA LEU A 63 14.47 21.29 -3.60
C LEU A 63 13.63 22.58 -3.58
N PRO A 64 13.41 23.26 -2.44
CA PRO A 64 12.67 24.51 -2.44
C PRO A 64 13.39 25.63 -3.20
N LYS A 65 14.73 25.72 -3.15
CA LYS A 65 15.49 26.72 -3.92
C LYS A 65 15.43 26.45 -5.43
N ASP A 66 15.55 25.19 -5.86
CA ASP A 66 15.36 24.82 -7.26
C ASP A 66 13.93 25.13 -7.72
N THR A 67 12.94 24.88 -6.86
CA THR A 67 11.54 25.23 -7.16
C THR A 67 11.36 26.73 -7.37
N ILE A 68 11.93 27.56 -6.53
CA ILE A 68 11.93 29.03 -6.72
C ILE A 68 12.55 29.39 -8.07
N PHE A 69 13.74 28.83 -8.36
CA PHE A 69 14.43 29.09 -9.63
C PHE A 69 13.60 28.67 -10.85
N GLN A 70 12.97 27.50 -10.83
CA GLN A 70 12.13 27.03 -11.93
C GLN A 70 10.88 27.90 -12.11
N LEU A 71 10.24 28.31 -11.00
CA LEU A 71 9.07 29.18 -11.05
C LEU A 71 9.42 30.58 -11.56
N GLU A 72 10.55 31.16 -11.13
CA GLU A 72 11.03 32.44 -11.66
C GLU A 72 11.27 32.37 -13.16
N ARG A 73 11.93 31.30 -13.61
CA ARG A 73 12.15 31.05 -15.04
C ARG A 73 10.84 31.01 -15.80
N ILE A 74 9.84 30.25 -15.31
CA ILE A 74 8.51 30.14 -15.92
C ILE A 74 7.82 31.50 -15.99
N CYS A 75 7.85 32.28 -14.89
CA CYS A 75 7.26 33.62 -14.85
C CYS A 75 7.92 34.53 -15.88
N HIS A 76 9.24 34.51 -15.98
CA HIS A 76 9.98 35.32 -16.96
C HIS A 76 9.68 34.88 -18.40
N GLU A 77 9.72 33.58 -18.71
CA GLU A 77 9.48 33.06 -20.06
C GLU A 77 8.05 33.36 -20.56
N HIS A 78 7.07 33.36 -19.66
CA HIS A 78 5.66 33.55 -19.98
C HIS A 78 5.09 34.93 -19.58
N GLN A 79 5.94 35.86 -19.18
CA GLN A 79 5.57 37.22 -18.82
C GLN A 79 4.49 37.28 -17.72
N VAL A 80 4.54 36.36 -16.76
CA VAL A 80 3.66 36.37 -15.59
C VAL A 80 4.23 37.31 -14.57
N SER A 81 3.41 38.27 -14.11
CA SER A 81 3.81 39.23 -13.07
C SER A 81 3.98 38.50 -11.73
N ARG A 82 4.99 38.89 -10.98
CA ARG A 82 5.28 38.39 -9.65
C ARG A 82 5.17 39.53 -8.63
N GLU A 83 4.50 39.24 -7.50
CA GLU A 83 4.47 40.11 -6.33
C GLU A 83 5.75 39.90 -5.49
N GLU A 84 6.02 40.85 -4.57
CA GLU A 84 7.12 40.71 -3.60
C GLU A 84 6.88 39.50 -2.68
N ASP A 85 7.97 38.87 -2.25
CA ASP A 85 7.89 37.72 -1.36
C ASP A 85 7.47 38.14 0.05
N ILE A 86 6.66 37.29 0.65
CA ILE A 86 6.28 37.42 2.05
C ILE A 86 7.15 36.47 2.86
N HIS A 87 8.06 36.98 3.65
CA HIS A 87 8.90 36.22 4.56
C HIS A 87 8.18 36.01 5.89
N LEU A 88 7.87 34.76 6.22
CA LEU A 88 7.30 34.38 7.50
C LEU A 88 8.45 33.99 8.44
N GLU A 89 8.85 34.87 9.30
CA GLU A 89 9.88 34.57 10.29
C GLU A 89 9.29 33.86 11.50
N GLY A 90 9.97 32.79 11.96
CA GLY A 90 9.69 32.16 13.24
C GLY A 90 10.03 33.13 14.37
N ASN A 91 9.05 33.78 14.96
CA ASN A 91 9.22 34.66 16.09
C ASN A 91 9.12 33.92 17.42
N GLU A 92 9.29 34.65 18.55
CA GLU A 92 9.16 34.10 19.91
C GLU A 92 7.80 33.41 20.19
N LYS A 93 6.79 33.64 19.36
CA LYS A 93 5.46 33.00 19.40
C LYS A 93 5.36 31.82 18.40
N GLY A 94 6.46 31.45 17.75
CA GLY A 94 6.50 30.37 16.77
C GLY A 94 6.29 28.98 17.42
N ARG A 95 6.44 27.96 16.59
CA ARG A 95 6.18 26.54 16.93
C ARG A 95 6.92 26.05 18.19
N PHE A 96 8.10 26.60 18.49
CA PHE A 96 8.95 26.23 19.61
C PHE A 96 8.94 27.27 20.73
N ALA A 97 7.95 28.16 20.78
CA ALA A 97 7.81 29.12 21.87
C ALA A 97 7.70 28.40 23.23
N GLY A 98 8.59 28.73 24.16
CA GLY A 98 8.67 28.05 25.45
C GLY A 98 9.49 26.74 25.48
N HIS A 99 10.07 26.34 24.32
CA HIS A 99 10.86 25.10 24.20
C HIS A 99 12.26 25.42 23.60
N PRO A 100 13.17 26.04 24.39
CA PRO A 100 14.44 26.54 23.87
C PRO A 100 15.36 25.44 23.33
N GLU A 101 15.31 24.22 23.88
CA GLU A 101 16.08 23.07 23.38
C GLU A 101 15.63 22.63 21.99
N LEU A 102 14.32 22.58 21.76
CA LEU A 102 13.78 22.25 20.46
C LEU A 102 14.08 23.33 19.42
N ALA A 103 13.99 24.60 19.82
CA ALA A 103 14.38 25.72 18.97
C ALA A 103 15.87 25.70 18.62
N ALA A 104 16.74 25.39 19.59
CA ALA A 104 18.17 25.26 19.38
C ALA A 104 18.50 24.04 18.48
N MET A 105 17.81 22.91 18.67
CA MET A 105 17.97 21.72 17.83
C MET A 105 17.55 22.03 16.39
N GLU A 106 16.38 22.62 16.16
CA GLU A 106 15.90 22.99 14.83
C GLU A 106 16.87 23.92 14.12
N LYS A 107 17.32 24.98 14.81
CA LYS A 107 18.27 25.98 14.26
C LYS A 107 19.62 25.38 13.87
N ASN A 108 20.11 24.35 14.59
CA ASN A 108 21.48 23.80 14.44
C ASN A 108 21.48 22.42 13.77
N LEU A 109 20.35 21.78 13.54
CA LEU A 109 20.25 20.47 12.91
C LEU A 109 20.89 20.50 11.51
N PHE A 110 21.75 19.53 11.23
CA PHE A 110 22.55 19.43 10.00
C PHE A 110 23.56 20.58 9.74
N ARG A 111 23.78 21.43 10.72
CA ARG A 111 24.80 22.48 10.64
C ARG A 111 26.02 22.11 11.49
N LYS A 112 27.20 22.42 11.01
CA LYS A 112 28.47 22.21 11.72
C LYS A 112 28.70 23.28 12.81
N ARG A 113 27.67 23.66 13.55
CA ARG A 113 27.76 24.61 14.66
C ARG A 113 27.51 23.87 15.97
N ALA A 114 28.35 24.17 16.98
CA ALA A 114 28.05 23.71 18.33
C ALA A 114 26.78 24.38 18.81
N ALA A 115 25.81 23.56 19.26
CA ALA A 115 24.63 24.11 19.92
C ALA A 115 25.01 24.74 21.25
N ASP A 116 24.39 25.85 21.61
CA ASP A 116 24.48 26.40 22.95
C ASP A 116 23.94 25.35 23.94
N ARG A 117 24.74 24.98 24.94
CA ARG A 117 24.34 23.99 25.93
C ARG A 117 23.34 24.62 26.89
N THR A 118 22.14 24.07 26.95
CA THR A 118 21.20 24.33 28.04
C THR A 118 21.58 23.46 29.24
N GLU A 119 21.60 24.05 30.42
CA GLU A 119 22.08 23.37 31.64
C GLU A 119 21.18 22.20 32.08
N LYS A 120 19.90 22.20 31.71
CA LYS A 120 18.92 21.14 32.03
C LYS A 120 17.92 20.96 30.90
N PRO A 121 18.20 20.14 29.90
CA PRO A 121 17.25 19.86 28.84
C PRO A 121 16.05 19.08 29.42
N GLU A 122 14.85 19.65 29.34
CA GLU A 122 13.60 19.01 29.78
C GLU A 122 12.81 18.44 28.59
N ASP A 123 13.01 19.03 27.40
CA ASP A 123 12.23 18.69 26.19
C ASP A 123 12.86 17.59 25.35
N LEU A 124 14.15 17.29 25.52
CA LEU A 124 14.90 16.32 24.73
C LEU A 124 15.51 15.25 25.66
N MET A 125 15.23 14.00 25.34
CA MET A 125 15.81 12.84 26.02
C MET A 125 16.34 11.85 25.00
N ALA A 126 17.53 11.31 25.19
CA ALA A 126 18.10 10.26 24.38
C ALA A 126 18.31 9.00 25.23
N PHE A 127 17.86 7.87 24.72
CA PHE A 127 18.01 6.57 25.36
C PHE A 127 18.67 5.58 24.38
N SER A 128 19.50 4.70 24.89
CA SER A 128 20.04 3.57 24.13
C SER A 128 19.55 2.28 24.78
N LEU A 129 18.98 1.40 23.98
CA LEU A 129 18.40 0.14 24.40
C LEU A 129 19.03 -1.02 23.62
N THR A 130 18.82 -2.25 24.09
CA THR A 130 19.56 -3.42 23.60
C THR A 130 18.97 -4.02 22.33
N SER A 131 17.67 -3.81 22.09
CA SER A 131 17.01 -4.38 20.91
C SER A 131 15.82 -3.51 20.47
N PRO A 132 15.38 -3.62 19.20
CA PRO A 132 14.18 -2.95 18.72
C PRO A 132 12.93 -3.30 19.52
N ASN A 133 12.85 -4.51 20.06
CA ASN A 133 11.74 -4.90 20.95
C ASN A 133 11.75 -4.14 22.27
N ASP A 134 12.94 -3.96 22.88
CA ASP A 134 13.08 -3.19 24.12
C ASP A 134 12.82 -1.70 23.88
N GLU A 135 13.21 -1.18 22.72
CA GLU A 135 12.91 0.20 22.29
C GLU A 135 11.40 0.42 22.22
N MET A 136 10.65 -0.48 21.58
CA MET A 136 9.20 -0.36 21.49
C MET A 136 8.52 -0.55 22.83
N GLY A 137 9.01 -1.45 23.69
CA GLY A 137 8.52 -1.60 25.06
C GLY A 137 8.69 -0.32 25.89
N PHE A 138 9.86 0.31 25.79
CA PHE A 138 10.15 1.57 26.43
C PHE A 138 9.27 2.71 25.89
N VAL A 139 9.10 2.81 24.57
CA VAL A 139 8.23 3.79 23.93
C VAL A 139 6.78 3.63 24.39
N ALA A 140 6.25 2.41 24.39
CA ALA A 140 4.89 2.13 24.85
C ALA A 140 4.68 2.52 26.33
N MET A 141 5.66 2.20 27.18
CA MET A 141 5.65 2.62 28.59
C MET A 141 5.62 4.15 28.72
N LYS A 142 6.44 4.88 27.92
CA LYS A 142 6.48 6.34 27.97
C LYS A 142 5.19 6.97 27.45
N ILE A 143 4.60 6.44 26.38
CA ILE A 143 3.30 6.89 25.86
C ILE A 143 2.23 6.73 26.94
N HIS A 144 2.18 5.56 27.59
CA HIS A 144 1.25 5.30 28.66
C HIS A 144 1.45 6.25 29.86
N GLU A 145 2.72 6.48 30.26
CA GLU A 145 3.07 7.44 31.32
C GLU A 145 2.60 8.86 30.99
N TYR A 146 2.82 9.34 29.76
CA TYR A 146 2.41 10.67 29.35
C TYR A 146 0.90 10.82 29.27
N ALA A 147 0.19 9.80 28.80
CA ALA A 147 -1.27 9.81 28.78
C ALA A 147 -1.85 9.82 30.22
N ALA A 148 -1.31 8.96 31.11
CA ALA A 148 -1.83 8.81 32.48
C ALA A 148 -1.46 9.97 33.40
N ARG A 149 -0.21 10.50 33.32
CA ARG A 149 0.31 11.49 34.28
C ARG A 149 0.30 12.91 33.76
N LYS A 150 0.54 13.11 32.45
CA LYS A 150 0.60 14.45 31.84
C LYS A 150 -0.67 14.80 31.04
N HIS A 151 -1.65 13.90 31.01
CA HIS A 151 -2.93 14.08 30.32
C HIS A 151 -2.83 14.37 28.83
N TYR A 152 -1.73 13.92 28.17
CA TYR A 152 -1.62 14.00 26.72
C TYR A 152 -2.61 13.01 26.08
N ARG A 153 -3.21 13.38 24.98
CA ARG A 153 -4.06 12.48 24.20
C ARG A 153 -3.20 11.61 23.32
N TYR A 154 -3.55 10.36 23.12
CA TYR A 154 -2.82 9.46 22.20
C TYR A 154 -2.62 10.06 20.81
N ARG A 155 -3.61 10.80 20.29
CA ARG A 155 -3.52 11.50 19.00
C ARG A 155 -2.50 12.65 18.94
N ASP A 156 -2.01 13.11 20.06
CA ASP A 156 -1.02 14.17 20.14
C ASP A 156 0.42 13.61 20.18
N MET A 157 0.56 12.29 20.18
CA MET A 157 1.84 11.59 20.24
C MET A 157 2.12 10.85 18.94
N ALA A 158 3.35 10.94 18.43
CA ALA A 158 3.79 10.23 17.24
C ALA A 158 5.10 9.49 17.52
N VAL A 159 5.23 8.29 16.97
CA VAL A 159 6.47 7.51 16.93
C VAL A 159 6.97 7.47 15.50
N VAL A 160 8.20 7.89 15.28
CA VAL A 160 8.83 7.92 13.96
C VAL A 160 10.01 6.98 13.93
N ALA A 161 10.08 6.11 12.93
CA ALA A 161 11.17 5.17 12.73
C ALA A 161 11.65 5.21 11.27
N SER A 162 12.96 5.00 11.06
CA SER A 162 13.54 4.94 9.73
C SER A 162 13.13 3.68 8.94
N ASP A 163 12.93 2.56 9.64
CA ASP A 163 12.41 1.32 9.07
C ASP A 163 11.23 0.82 9.90
N MET A 164 10.03 1.10 9.42
CA MET A 164 8.79 0.72 10.06
C MET A 164 8.60 -0.81 10.15
N ASN A 165 9.15 -1.58 9.20
CA ASN A 165 8.98 -3.04 9.18
C ASN A 165 9.72 -3.71 10.33
N LEU A 166 10.86 -3.14 10.74
CA LEU A 166 11.67 -3.64 11.86
C LEU A 166 10.89 -3.62 13.18
N TYR A 167 10.04 -2.60 13.35
CA TYR A 167 9.35 -2.36 14.62
C TYR A 167 7.91 -2.87 14.66
N ARG A 168 7.34 -3.27 13.52
CA ARG A 168 5.91 -3.57 13.42
C ARG A 168 5.42 -4.60 14.43
N SER A 169 6.03 -5.78 14.46
CA SER A 169 5.60 -6.87 15.35
C SER A 169 5.75 -6.51 16.84
N SER A 170 6.82 -5.75 17.17
CA SER A 170 7.04 -5.26 18.54
C SER A 170 6.04 -4.17 18.90
N ALA A 171 5.71 -3.29 17.95
CA ALA A 171 4.71 -2.24 18.15
C ALA A 171 3.33 -2.85 18.40
N ASP A 172 2.88 -3.79 17.55
CA ASP A 172 1.62 -4.50 17.70
C ASP A 172 1.54 -5.14 19.11
N TYR A 173 2.59 -5.88 19.51
CA TYR A 173 2.63 -6.54 20.83
C TYR A 173 2.57 -5.56 22.01
N TRP A 174 3.43 -4.53 22.01
CA TRP A 174 3.54 -3.64 23.16
C TRP A 174 2.39 -2.64 23.24
N PHE A 175 1.86 -2.16 22.12
CA PHE A 175 0.72 -1.25 22.12
C PHE A 175 -0.56 -1.96 22.55
N ASP A 176 -0.78 -3.20 22.10
CA ASP A 176 -1.89 -4.03 22.60
C ASP A 176 -1.78 -4.29 24.11
N LYS A 177 -0.57 -4.63 24.58
CA LYS A 177 -0.32 -4.89 26.01
C LYS A 177 -0.63 -3.68 26.90
N TYR A 178 -0.31 -2.48 26.44
CA TYR A 178 -0.59 -1.23 27.13
C TYR A 178 -1.95 -0.60 26.77
N GLN A 179 -2.73 -1.25 25.92
CA GLN A 179 -4.02 -0.77 25.41
C GLN A 179 -3.92 0.65 24.78
N ILE A 180 -2.85 0.87 24.04
CA ILE A 180 -2.58 2.13 23.34
C ILE A 180 -3.27 2.05 21.98
N PRO A 181 -4.28 2.90 21.67
CA PRO A 181 -4.84 2.98 20.34
C PRO A 181 -3.82 3.65 19.41
N TYR A 182 -3.50 3.00 18.29
CA TYR A 182 -2.50 3.50 17.36
C TYR A 182 -2.90 3.30 15.90
N PHE A 183 -2.31 4.11 15.04
CA PHE A 183 -2.33 3.92 13.60
C PHE A 183 -0.90 3.71 13.12
N PHE A 184 -0.68 2.63 12.39
CA PHE A 184 0.63 2.30 11.84
C PHE A 184 0.67 2.68 10.35
N ASP A 185 1.33 3.78 10.02
CA ASP A 185 1.51 4.26 8.66
C ASP A 185 2.66 3.49 7.98
N GLY A 186 2.34 2.34 7.45
CA GLY A 186 3.31 1.49 6.79
C GLY A 186 2.67 0.60 5.74
N ARG A 187 3.43 0.26 4.71
CA ARG A 187 2.97 -0.72 3.71
C ARG A 187 2.85 -2.08 4.39
N ARG A 188 1.65 -2.66 4.34
CA ARG A 188 1.44 -4.01 4.82
C ARG A 188 1.88 -5.01 3.75
N ASN A 189 2.57 -6.06 4.18
CA ASN A 189 2.86 -7.18 3.30
C ASN A 189 1.57 -8.00 3.10
N ILE A 190 1.05 -7.98 1.88
CA ILE A 190 -0.17 -8.70 1.49
C ILE A 190 0.10 -10.12 1.01
N SER A 191 1.34 -10.63 1.09
CA SER A 191 1.68 -11.97 0.58
C SER A 191 0.94 -13.11 1.27
N GLY A 192 0.43 -12.90 2.47
CA GLY A 192 -0.44 -13.83 3.20
C GLY A 192 -1.94 -13.62 2.97
N ASN A 193 -2.35 -12.69 2.13
CA ASN A 193 -3.76 -12.48 1.81
C ASN A 193 -4.32 -13.62 0.95
N MET A 194 -5.55 -14.04 1.24
CA MET A 194 -6.16 -15.20 0.57
C MET A 194 -6.34 -14.99 -0.94
N LEU A 195 -6.60 -13.77 -1.40
CA LEU A 195 -6.68 -13.49 -2.85
C LEU A 195 -5.31 -13.66 -3.52
N VAL A 196 -4.24 -13.20 -2.87
CA VAL A 196 -2.87 -13.37 -3.38
C VAL A 196 -2.49 -14.86 -3.40
N GLU A 197 -2.85 -15.60 -2.35
CA GLU A 197 -2.58 -17.03 -2.26
C GLU A 197 -3.42 -17.84 -3.28
N TRP A 198 -4.66 -17.43 -3.52
CA TRP A 198 -5.50 -17.97 -4.60
C TRP A 198 -4.83 -17.81 -5.97
N LEU A 199 -4.38 -16.59 -6.31
CA LEU A 199 -3.71 -16.33 -7.59
C LEU A 199 -2.42 -17.13 -7.73
N ARG A 200 -1.60 -17.17 -6.68
CA ARG A 200 -0.35 -17.94 -6.66
C ARG A 200 -0.59 -19.45 -6.86
N SER A 201 -1.59 -19.98 -6.15
CA SER A 201 -1.95 -21.39 -6.25
C SER A 201 -2.53 -21.72 -7.63
N LEU A 202 -3.35 -20.85 -8.21
CA LEU A 202 -3.86 -20.96 -9.57
C LEU A 202 -2.71 -21.03 -10.60
N CYS A 203 -1.75 -20.12 -10.53
CA CYS A 203 -0.55 -20.18 -11.37
C CYS A 203 0.24 -21.49 -11.15
N SER A 204 0.34 -21.93 -9.91
CA SER A 204 1.03 -23.18 -9.57
C SER A 204 0.32 -24.42 -10.15
N VAL A 205 -1.02 -24.43 -10.20
CA VAL A 205 -1.80 -25.49 -10.86
C VAL A 205 -1.40 -25.63 -12.32
N PHE A 206 -1.28 -24.52 -13.03
CA PHE A 206 -0.92 -24.52 -14.46
C PHE A 206 0.55 -24.92 -14.69
N LEU A 207 1.47 -24.31 -13.94
CA LEU A 207 2.91 -24.60 -14.05
C LEU A 207 3.25 -26.04 -13.67
N GLN A 208 2.60 -26.59 -12.64
CA GLN A 208 2.83 -27.94 -12.13
C GLN A 208 1.86 -28.96 -12.73
N LYS A 209 1.12 -28.61 -13.79
CA LYS A 209 0.23 -29.49 -14.55
C LYS A 209 -0.73 -30.30 -13.65
N TYR A 210 -1.44 -29.59 -12.75
CA TYR A 210 -2.43 -30.17 -11.83
C TYR A 210 -1.81 -31.21 -10.88
N SER A 211 -0.63 -30.90 -10.32
CA SER A 211 -0.04 -31.74 -9.27
C SER A 211 -0.95 -31.78 -8.04
N TYR A 212 -0.81 -32.85 -7.25
CA TYR A 212 -1.56 -32.99 -6.00
C TYR A 212 -1.42 -31.75 -5.10
N ALA A 213 -0.19 -31.34 -4.80
CA ALA A 213 0.09 -30.21 -3.92
C ALA A 213 -0.48 -28.89 -4.44
N SER A 214 -0.40 -28.62 -5.76
CA SER A 214 -0.91 -27.38 -6.34
C SER A 214 -2.44 -27.33 -6.34
N MET A 215 -3.11 -28.44 -6.64
CA MET A 215 -4.57 -28.53 -6.64
C MET A 215 -5.16 -28.36 -5.23
N LEU A 216 -4.58 -29.02 -4.22
CA LEU A 216 -5.05 -28.86 -2.85
C LEU A 216 -4.82 -27.44 -2.30
N ARG A 217 -3.66 -26.87 -2.59
CA ARG A 217 -3.39 -25.47 -2.20
C ARG A 217 -4.39 -24.52 -2.83
N TYR A 218 -4.75 -24.75 -4.09
CA TYR A 218 -5.74 -23.98 -4.80
C TYR A 218 -7.14 -24.15 -4.18
N LEU A 219 -7.59 -25.38 -3.92
CA LEU A 219 -8.86 -25.69 -3.26
C LEU A 219 -8.97 -25.03 -1.88
N ARG A 220 -7.92 -25.11 -1.07
CA ARG A 220 -7.87 -24.56 0.29
C ARG A 220 -7.73 -23.03 0.38
N SER A 221 -7.64 -22.35 -0.77
CA SER A 221 -7.66 -20.88 -0.80
C SER A 221 -9.02 -20.27 -0.43
N GLY A 222 -10.09 -21.06 -0.43
CA GLY A 222 -11.45 -20.60 -0.11
C GLY A 222 -12.11 -19.74 -1.17
N LEU A 223 -11.46 -19.54 -2.34
CA LEU A 223 -11.96 -18.70 -3.43
C LEU A 223 -12.22 -19.49 -4.72
N THR A 224 -12.52 -20.78 -4.60
CA THR A 224 -12.71 -21.69 -5.74
C THR A 224 -14.18 -21.95 -6.09
N GLY A 225 -15.11 -21.43 -5.30
CA GLY A 225 -16.54 -21.74 -5.42
C GLY A 225 -16.91 -23.14 -4.92
N ILE A 226 -15.97 -23.84 -4.27
CA ILE A 226 -16.16 -25.16 -3.64
C ILE A 226 -16.15 -24.94 -2.12
N SER A 227 -17.10 -25.54 -1.39
CA SER A 227 -17.16 -25.42 0.06
C SER A 227 -16.03 -26.18 0.75
N GLU A 228 -15.80 -25.89 2.03
CA GLU A 228 -14.77 -26.55 2.82
C GLU A 228 -15.04 -28.06 2.93
N GLU A 229 -16.30 -28.46 3.20
CA GLU A 229 -16.71 -29.86 3.24
C GLU A 229 -16.52 -30.59 1.88
N GLU A 230 -16.84 -29.90 0.78
CA GLU A 230 -16.62 -30.45 -0.56
C GLU A 230 -15.13 -30.55 -0.89
N THR A 231 -14.32 -29.64 -0.40
CA THR A 231 -12.87 -29.68 -0.53
C THR A 231 -12.28 -30.88 0.19
N ASP A 232 -12.71 -31.14 1.42
CA ASP A 232 -12.28 -32.32 2.19
C ASP A 232 -12.68 -33.64 1.50
N CYS A 233 -13.92 -33.71 0.99
CA CYS A 233 -14.37 -34.86 0.22
C CYS A 233 -13.52 -35.12 -1.05
N LEU A 234 -13.18 -34.05 -1.78
CA LEU A 234 -12.30 -34.16 -2.95
C LEU A 234 -10.88 -34.57 -2.56
N GLU A 235 -10.34 -34.03 -1.48
CA GLU A 235 -9.01 -34.32 -0.99
C GLU A 235 -8.89 -35.80 -0.62
N ASP A 236 -9.84 -36.33 0.15
CA ASP A 236 -9.87 -37.74 0.55
C ASP A 236 -9.93 -38.66 -0.67
N TYR A 237 -10.80 -38.39 -1.63
CA TYR A 237 -10.93 -39.17 -2.84
C TYR A 237 -9.67 -39.11 -3.71
N VAL A 238 -9.14 -37.92 -3.94
CA VAL A 238 -7.95 -37.69 -4.77
C VAL A 238 -6.71 -38.36 -4.15
N LEU A 239 -6.60 -38.33 -2.81
CA LEU A 239 -5.52 -38.95 -2.07
C LEU A 239 -5.61 -40.48 -2.14
N ALA A 240 -6.80 -41.05 -1.85
CA ALA A 240 -7.02 -42.47 -1.81
C ALA A 240 -6.77 -43.17 -3.18
N LEU A 241 -7.15 -42.48 -4.28
CA LEU A 241 -7.04 -43.04 -5.64
C LEU A 241 -5.84 -42.53 -6.43
N GLY A 242 -4.99 -41.71 -5.82
CA GLY A 242 -3.77 -41.18 -6.45
C GLY A 242 -4.06 -40.31 -7.69
N ILE A 243 -5.09 -39.50 -7.64
CA ILE A 243 -5.46 -38.57 -8.73
C ILE A 243 -4.45 -37.43 -8.81
N ARG A 244 -3.68 -37.37 -9.88
CA ARG A 244 -2.70 -36.32 -10.15
C ARG A 244 -2.51 -36.11 -11.64
N GLY A 245 -2.25 -34.85 -12.01
CA GLY A 245 -2.00 -34.47 -13.40
C GLY A 245 -3.28 -34.14 -14.16
N HIS A 246 -3.15 -33.21 -15.10
CA HIS A 246 -4.24 -32.64 -15.89
C HIS A 246 -5.19 -33.68 -16.47
N SER A 247 -4.66 -34.72 -17.15
CA SER A 247 -5.48 -35.73 -17.80
C SER A 247 -6.36 -36.59 -16.87
N LYS A 248 -6.00 -36.68 -15.57
CA LYS A 248 -6.84 -37.39 -14.59
C LYS A 248 -7.92 -36.47 -14.01
N TRP A 249 -7.63 -35.19 -13.85
CA TRP A 249 -8.59 -34.22 -13.36
C TRP A 249 -9.70 -33.89 -14.37
N THR A 250 -9.39 -33.90 -15.68
CA THR A 250 -10.35 -33.57 -16.74
C THR A 250 -11.26 -34.76 -17.13
N LYS A 251 -10.91 -35.97 -16.77
CA LYS A 251 -11.74 -37.17 -17.05
C LYS A 251 -12.75 -37.40 -15.92
N VAL A 252 -13.88 -38.02 -16.27
CA VAL A 252 -14.84 -38.53 -15.30
C VAL A 252 -14.20 -39.65 -14.50
N TRP A 253 -14.36 -39.63 -13.19
CA TRP A 253 -13.84 -40.66 -12.31
C TRP A 253 -14.82 -41.80 -12.17
N THR A 254 -14.33 -43.02 -12.35
CA THR A 254 -15.13 -44.24 -12.33
C THR A 254 -14.72 -45.21 -11.21
N ALA A 255 -13.52 -45.05 -10.64
CA ALA A 255 -13.04 -45.85 -9.53
C ALA A 255 -13.72 -45.43 -8.21
N LYS A 256 -14.08 -46.40 -7.39
CA LYS A 256 -14.69 -46.18 -6.07
C LYS A 256 -13.71 -46.48 -4.94
N MET A 257 -13.78 -45.69 -3.89
CA MET A 257 -13.17 -46.05 -2.61
C MET A 257 -13.92 -47.19 -1.95
N GLN A 258 -13.29 -47.88 -1.03
CA GLN A 258 -13.91 -49.00 -0.31
C GLN A 258 -15.16 -48.52 0.45
N GLY A 259 -16.31 -49.12 0.18
CA GLY A 259 -17.60 -48.79 0.79
C GLY A 259 -18.35 -47.63 0.12
N MET A 260 -17.82 -47.04 -0.95
CA MET A 260 -18.41 -45.90 -1.66
C MET A 260 -19.59 -46.33 -2.55
N THR A 261 -20.69 -45.60 -2.48
CA THR A 261 -21.89 -45.81 -3.33
C THR A 261 -21.74 -45.13 -4.69
N ASP A 262 -22.62 -45.45 -5.66
CA ASP A 262 -22.67 -44.77 -6.95
C ASP A 262 -23.07 -43.29 -6.79
N GLU A 263 -24.00 -43.01 -5.91
CA GLU A 263 -24.48 -41.63 -5.62
C GLU A 263 -23.38 -40.74 -5.05
N GLU A 264 -22.54 -41.28 -4.17
CA GLU A 264 -21.37 -40.55 -3.64
C GLU A 264 -20.32 -40.30 -4.72
N LEU A 265 -20.08 -41.24 -5.62
CA LEU A 265 -19.19 -41.05 -6.76
C LEU A 265 -19.73 -39.99 -7.72
N ASP A 266 -21.03 -40.01 -8.00
CA ASP A 266 -21.68 -38.98 -8.84
C ASP A 266 -21.58 -37.58 -8.19
N ARG A 267 -21.79 -37.50 -6.88
CA ARG A 267 -21.60 -36.24 -6.12
C ARG A 267 -20.17 -35.71 -6.26
N ILE A 268 -19.17 -36.54 -6.07
CA ILE A 268 -17.76 -36.12 -6.19
C ILE A 268 -17.43 -35.72 -7.64
N ASN A 269 -17.94 -36.42 -8.64
CA ASN A 269 -17.79 -35.99 -10.03
C ASN A 269 -18.48 -34.65 -10.30
N GLY A 270 -19.61 -34.39 -9.71
CA GLY A 270 -20.30 -33.06 -9.80
C GLY A 270 -19.45 -31.96 -9.19
N ILE A 271 -18.82 -32.19 -8.03
CA ILE A 271 -17.89 -31.21 -7.41
C ILE A 271 -16.66 -30.99 -8.31
N ARG A 272 -16.05 -32.08 -8.80
CA ARG A 272 -14.92 -32.04 -9.75
C ARG A 272 -15.27 -31.22 -10.99
N GLU A 273 -16.43 -31.43 -11.58
CA GLU A 273 -16.87 -30.75 -12.80
C GLU A 273 -17.04 -29.24 -12.57
N ARG A 274 -17.69 -28.83 -11.48
CA ARG A 274 -17.82 -27.41 -11.10
C ARG A 274 -16.46 -26.73 -10.91
N LEU A 275 -15.47 -27.44 -10.39
CA LEU A 275 -14.11 -26.94 -10.21
C LEU A 275 -13.36 -26.84 -11.54
N ILE A 276 -13.41 -27.93 -12.36
CA ILE A 276 -12.51 -28.10 -13.50
C ILE A 276 -12.99 -27.35 -14.74
N LEU A 277 -14.29 -27.29 -15.03
CA LEU A 277 -14.78 -26.64 -16.25
C LEU A 277 -14.36 -25.16 -16.37
N PRO A 278 -14.53 -24.31 -15.35
CA PRO A 278 -14.09 -22.93 -15.44
C PRO A 278 -12.56 -22.81 -15.47
N LEU A 279 -11.86 -23.68 -14.74
CA LEU A 279 -10.41 -23.71 -14.65
C LEU A 279 -9.76 -24.11 -15.98
N GLU A 280 -10.35 -25.10 -16.68
CA GLU A 280 -9.87 -25.59 -17.97
C GLU A 280 -9.94 -24.51 -19.05
N ALA A 281 -11.01 -23.73 -19.07
CA ALA A 281 -11.14 -22.64 -20.02
C ALA A 281 -10.06 -21.53 -19.86
N LEU A 282 -9.55 -21.33 -18.65
CA LEU A 282 -8.40 -20.45 -18.39
C LEU A 282 -7.06 -21.14 -18.74
N TYR A 283 -6.95 -22.43 -18.43
CA TYR A 283 -5.78 -23.23 -18.75
C TYR A 283 -5.51 -23.36 -20.26
N GLU A 284 -6.56 -23.54 -21.06
CA GLU A 284 -6.45 -23.57 -22.51
C GLU A 284 -5.84 -22.29 -23.08
N VAL A 285 -6.29 -21.11 -22.60
CA VAL A 285 -5.71 -19.83 -23.00
C VAL A 285 -4.23 -19.75 -22.60
N SER A 286 -3.89 -20.22 -21.39
CA SER A 286 -2.50 -20.20 -20.91
C SER A 286 -1.54 -21.09 -21.69
N ARG A 287 -2.05 -22.13 -22.35
CA ARG A 287 -1.24 -23.08 -23.15
C ARG A 287 -1.18 -22.77 -24.64
N ASN A 288 -2.07 -21.94 -25.12
CA ASN A 288 -2.09 -21.58 -26.53
C ASN A 288 -0.96 -20.58 -26.84
N LYS A 289 0.01 -21.01 -27.61
CA LYS A 289 1.18 -20.20 -27.99
C LYS A 289 0.84 -18.94 -28.80
N GLU A 290 -0.35 -18.88 -29.38
CA GLU A 290 -0.85 -17.72 -30.09
C GLU A 290 -1.59 -16.71 -29.18
N SER A 291 -1.92 -17.12 -27.94
CA SER A 291 -2.57 -16.26 -26.98
C SER A 291 -1.64 -15.15 -26.51
N ARG A 292 -2.18 -13.97 -26.41
CA ARG A 292 -1.49 -12.81 -25.85
C ARG A 292 -1.79 -12.68 -24.34
N THR A 293 -0.96 -11.93 -23.67
CA THR A 293 -1.16 -11.65 -22.23
C THR A 293 -2.53 -11.02 -21.97
N VAL A 294 -3.05 -10.18 -22.86
CA VAL A 294 -4.41 -9.60 -22.75
C VAL A 294 -5.50 -10.66 -22.75
N ASP A 295 -5.37 -11.74 -23.51
CA ASP A 295 -6.38 -12.80 -23.61
C ASP A 295 -6.47 -13.56 -22.28
N PHE A 296 -5.30 -13.87 -21.69
CA PHE A 296 -5.22 -14.50 -20.39
C PHE A 296 -5.81 -13.59 -19.28
N MET A 297 -5.46 -12.32 -19.24
CA MET A 297 -5.98 -11.38 -18.26
C MET A 297 -7.48 -11.20 -18.34
N ARG A 298 -8.02 -11.06 -19.56
CA ARG A 298 -9.47 -10.98 -19.77
C ARG A 298 -10.15 -12.25 -19.26
N ARG A 299 -9.58 -13.41 -19.56
CA ARG A 299 -10.13 -14.69 -19.10
C ARG A 299 -10.04 -14.85 -17.58
N LEU A 300 -8.93 -14.43 -16.98
CA LEU A 300 -8.74 -14.42 -15.53
C LEU A 300 -9.77 -13.51 -14.86
N TYR A 301 -9.99 -12.31 -15.37
CA TYR A 301 -11.01 -11.41 -14.85
C TYR A 301 -12.41 -12.01 -14.89
N LEU A 302 -12.80 -12.61 -16.04
CA LEU A 302 -14.08 -13.30 -16.17
C LEU A 302 -14.19 -14.49 -15.20
N TYR A 303 -13.09 -15.20 -14.98
CA TYR A 303 -13.03 -16.28 -14.00
C TYR A 303 -13.23 -15.79 -12.58
N MET A 304 -12.59 -14.69 -12.19
CA MET A 304 -12.81 -14.04 -10.89
C MET A 304 -14.27 -13.63 -10.69
N GLN A 305 -14.92 -13.10 -11.73
CA GLN A 305 -16.34 -12.75 -11.68
C GLN A 305 -17.23 -13.99 -11.53
N GLN A 306 -16.97 -15.05 -12.28
CA GLN A 306 -17.72 -16.30 -12.21
C GLN A 306 -17.64 -16.97 -10.84
N LEU A 307 -16.49 -16.89 -10.18
CA LEU A 307 -16.29 -17.37 -8.81
C LEU A 307 -16.89 -16.46 -7.74
N GLY A 308 -17.36 -15.26 -8.09
CA GLY A 308 -17.91 -14.30 -7.13
C GLY A 308 -16.88 -13.78 -6.11
N ILE A 309 -15.60 -13.72 -6.49
CA ILE A 309 -14.48 -13.39 -5.59
C ILE A 309 -14.73 -12.08 -4.84
N ARG A 310 -15.25 -11.05 -5.52
CA ARG A 310 -15.52 -9.75 -4.89
C ARG A 310 -16.51 -9.89 -3.72
N GLY A 311 -17.62 -10.58 -3.94
CA GLY A 311 -18.64 -10.79 -2.88
C GLY A 311 -18.08 -11.59 -1.70
N GLN A 312 -17.19 -12.56 -1.95
CA GLN A 312 -16.54 -13.33 -0.89
C GLN A 312 -15.58 -12.46 -0.06
N LEU A 313 -14.82 -11.57 -0.70
CA LEU A 313 -13.94 -10.62 -0.01
C LEU A 313 -14.73 -9.61 0.82
N GLU A 314 -15.86 -9.10 0.29
CA GLU A 314 -16.78 -8.23 1.02
C GLU A 314 -17.36 -8.94 2.27
N ALA A 315 -17.71 -10.23 2.15
CA ALA A 315 -18.17 -11.02 3.29
C ALA A 315 -17.08 -11.19 4.36
N TRP A 316 -15.84 -11.42 3.96
CA TRP A 316 -14.70 -11.49 4.90
C TRP A 316 -14.39 -10.13 5.52
N THR A 317 -14.51 -9.03 4.78
CA THR A 317 -14.41 -7.67 5.34
C THR A 317 -15.39 -7.47 6.48
N ALA A 318 -16.68 -7.75 6.23
CA ALA A 318 -17.73 -7.64 7.24
C ALA A 318 -17.50 -8.57 8.46
N PHE A 319 -16.97 -9.77 8.23
CA PHE A 319 -16.59 -10.68 9.31
C PHE A 319 -15.50 -10.11 10.20
N PHE A 320 -14.42 -9.56 9.61
CA PHE A 320 -13.33 -8.96 10.37
C PHE A 320 -13.76 -7.69 11.11
N GLU A 321 -14.60 -6.85 10.50
CA GLU A 321 -15.20 -5.68 11.17
C GLU A 321 -15.99 -6.08 12.41
N LYS A 322 -16.87 -7.07 12.26
CA LYS A 322 -17.69 -7.58 13.36
C LYS A 322 -16.86 -8.14 14.51
N ASN A 323 -15.69 -8.71 14.23
CA ASN A 323 -14.77 -9.26 15.21
C ASN A 323 -13.75 -8.22 15.74
N GLY A 324 -13.84 -6.95 15.30
CA GLY A 324 -12.97 -5.87 15.78
C GLY A 324 -11.58 -5.83 15.13
N ASP A 325 -11.30 -6.70 14.15
CA ASP A 325 -10.02 -6.68 13.39
C ASP A 325 -10.11 -5.71 12.22
N LEU A 326 -10.16 -4.42 12.55
CA LEU A 326 -10.28 -3.34 11.56
C LEU A 326 -9.09 -3.31 10.57
N SER A 327 -7.94 -3.81 10.99
CA SER A 327 -6.74 -3.85 10.14
C SER A 327 -6.89 -4.86 9.01
N ARG A 328 -7.41 -6.06 9.30
CA ARG A 328 -7.74 -7.06 8.27
C ARG A 328 -8.93 -6.63 7.44
N ALA A 329 -9.96 -6.10 8.06
CA ALA A 329 -11.12 -5.59 7.34
C ALA A 329 -10.70 -4.62 6.22
N LYS A 330 -9.88 -3.64 6.54
CA LYS A 330 -9.36 -2.67 5.56
C LYS A 330 -8.47 -3.32 4.48
N GLU A 331 -7.69 -4.33 4.83
CA GLU A 331 -6.90 -5.09 3.86
C GLU A 331 -7.80 -5.79 2.83
N TYR A 332 -8.85 -6.49 3.31
CA TYR A 332 -9.77 -7.22 2.44
C TYR A 332 -10.69 -6.29 1.63
N GLU A 333 -11.01 -5.12 2.14
CA GLU A 333 -11.72 -4.06 1.40
C GLU A 333 -10.92 -3.58 0.18
N GLN A 334 -9.62 -3.42 0.32
CA GLN A 334 -8.77 -2.80 -0.71
C GLN A 334 -8.13 -3.81 -1.67
N ILE A 335 -7.96 -5.07 -1.27
CA ILE A 335 -7.14 -6.03 -2.02
C ILE A 335 -7.68 -6.33 -3.43
N TYR A 336 -9.01 -6.28 -3.61
CA TYR A 336 -9.61 -6.51 -4.93
C TYR A 336 -9.23 -5.41 -5.92
N ASP A 337 -9.32 -4.15 -5.49
CA ASP A 337 -8.99 -3.00 -6.34
C ASP A 337 -7.49 -2.98 -6.66
N VAL A 338 -6.64 -3.31 -5.69
CA VAL A 338 -5.17 -3.48 -5.91
C VAL A 338 -4.90 -4.56 -6.97
N MET A 339 -5.66 -5.67 -6.94
CA MET A 339 -5.53 -6.73 -7.94
C MET A 339 -5.95 -6.25 -9.33
N ILE A 340 -7.06 -5.52 -9.43
CA ILE A 340 -7.52 -4.96 -10.70
C ILE A 340 -6.50 -3.95 -11.26
N GLU A 341 -5.99 -3.04 -10.42
CA GLU A 341 -4.93 -2.12 -10.85
C GLU A 341 -3.67 -2.85 -11.35
N LEU A 342 -3.29 -3.94 -10.71
CA LEU A 342 -2.17 -4.77 -11.17
C LEU A 342 -2.45 -5.36 -12.55
N LEU A 343 -3.64 -5.93 -12.78
CA LEU A 343 -4.04 -6.46 -14.07
C LEU A 343 -4.09 -5.38 -15.15
N GLU A 344 -4.59 -4.19 -14.84
CA GLU A 344 -4.59 -3.05 -15.76
C GLU A 344 -3.17 -2.59 -16.13
N ARG A 345 -2.27 -2.50 -15.17
CA ARG A 345 -0.86 -2.18 -15.42
C ARG A 345 -0.18 -3.24 -16.29
N MET A 346 -0.42 -4.50 -16.01
CA MET A 346 0.10 -5.60 -16.84
C MET A 346 -0.49 -5.54 -18.25
N TYR A 347 -1.78 -5.22 -18.40
CA TYR A 347 -2.42 -5.00 -19.69
C TYR A 347 -1.73 -3.90 -20.50
N LEU A 348 -1.43 -2.76 -19.87
CA LEU A 348 -0.78 -1.63 -20.52
C LEU A 348 0.65 -1.94 -20.95
N ILE A 349 1.39 -2.72 -20.17
CA ILE A 349 2.83 -2.99 -20.40
C ILE A 349 3.00 -4.23 -21.29
N LEU A 350 2.29 -5.31 -21.01
CA LEU A 350 2.51 -6.64 -21.59
C LEU A 350 1.35 -7.14 -22.42
N GLY A 351 0.25 -6.39 -22.55
CA GLY A 351 -0.99 -6.88 -23.16
C GLY A 351 -0.84 -7.44 -24.58
N GLN A 352 0.08 -6.93 -25.34
CA GLN A 352 0.35 -7.36 -26.72
C GLN A 352 1.42 -8.47 -26.82
N GLU A 353 2.12 -8.78 -25.73
CA GLU A 353 3.14 -9.83 -25.70
C GLU A 353 2.48 -11.22 -25.72
N LEU A 354 3.11 -12.17 -26.43
CA LEU A 354 2.69 -13.55 -26.44
C LEU A 354 2.94 -14.19 -25.05
N LEU A 355 2.02 -15.04 -24.64
CA LEU A 355 2.21 -15.86 -23.45
C LEU A 355 3.32 -16.89 -23.73
N SER A 356 4.43 -16.82 -22.99
CA SER A 356 5.59 -17.69 -23.15
C SER A 356 5.60 -18.81 -22.11
#